data_1c69d39a0a4ce46fdb84834ec273a6c3
#
_entry.id   1c69d39a0a4ce46fdb84834ec273a6c3
#
_cell.length_a   1.000
_cell.length_b   1.000
_cell.length_c   1.000
_cell.angle_alpha   90.00
_cell.angle_beta   90.00
_cell.angle_gamma   90.00
#
_symmetry.space_group_name_H-M   'P 1'
#
loop_
_entity.id
_entity.type
_entity.pdbx_description
1 polymer ?
#
loop_
_entity_poly.entity_id
_entity_poly.type
_entity_poly.pdbx_seq_one_letter_code
_entity_poly.pdbx_strand_id
1 'polypeptide(L)'
;MLDNSDASLFSEWSFEDGARSPISSSLGEISVYATNGSSPFVIKSAPFSYAVSIPDRGIILSEEGEDISSDFSIPAEYSSTPNSPDWYAVFIDGFSSDYTMSTFKNAVDEFICFSESEAKSRTGKYGCAVTAMLNCAPHYVNSFNWNNWGADYNSLWSLSNTTVDHTSGGITYGSTPNNKIGPAFASYCEGNGTTVRYSNSMNPFWDFFKSTVDRGDLSIFCAGINIDGARDGHAMAVEGYSILRPSSGAGENIYTLFVADGWDQGRFVNFYYTRYTDTYGVAFSR
;
A
#
# COMPACT_ATOMS: atom_id res chain seq x y z
N MET A 1 -6.59 7.87 29.28
CA MET A 1 -6.96 6.45 29.24
C MET A 1 -7.43 6.22 27.82
N LEU A 2 -6.63 5.56 26.99
CA LEU A 2 -7.13 5.04 25.73
C LEU A 2 -8.21 4.04 26.12
N ASP A 3 -9.38 4.15 25.50
CA ASP A 3 -10.47 3.21 25.72
C ASP A 3 -9.99 1.82 25.29
N ASN A 4 -10.14 0.83 26.16
CA ASN A 4 -9.78 -0.56 25.86
C ASN A 4 -10.52 -1.14 24.64
N SER A 5 -11.50 -0.45 24.08
CA SER A 5 -12.17 -0.82 22.83
C SER A 5 -11.26 -0.61 21.61
N ASP A 6 -10.26 0.28 21.66
CA ASP A 6 -9.29 0.49 20.60
C ASP A 6 -8.04 -0.41 20.69
N ALA A 7 -7.94 -1.23 21.76
CA ALA A 7 -6.87 -2.23 21.89
C ALA A 7 -6.87 -3.26 20.74
N SER A 8 -7.95 -3.37 19.97
CA SER A 8 -8.02 -4.22 18.77
C SER A 8 -7.07 -3.76 17.65
N LEU A 9 -6.74 -2.48 17.55
CA LEU A 9 -5.73 -1.96 16.62
C LEU A 9 -4.31 -2.41 17.02
N PHE A 10 -4.11 -2.80 18.26
CA PHE A 10 -2.84 -3.29 18.81
C PHE A 10 -2.83 -4.79 19.07
N SER A 11 -3.95 -5.49 18.89
CA SER A 11 -4.08 -6.92 19.23
C SER A 11 -3.39 -7.86 18.23
N GLU A 12 -3.01 -7.38 17.04
CA GLU A 12 -2.19 -8.15 16.09
C GLU A 12 -0.71 -8.20 16.47
N TRP A 13 -0.30 -7.43 17.46
CA TRP A 13 1.05 -7.44 18.00
C TRP A 13 1.10 -8.37 19.22
N SER A 14 0.99 -9.69 18.98
CA SER A 14 1.27 -10.67 20.03
C SER A 14 2.76 -10.65 20.32
N PHE A 15 3.16 -9.86 21.30
CA PHE A 15 4.46 -10.01 21.91
C PHE A 15 4.43 -11.29 22.75
N GLU A 16 5.33 -12.22 22.48
CA GLU A 16 5.59 -13.33 23.40
C GLU A 16 5.85 -12.77 24.80
N ASP A 17 5.38 -13.47 25.82
CA ASP A 17 5.40 -13.06 27.22
C ASP A 17 6.70 -12.32 27.62
N GLY A 18 6.56 -11.05 27.96
CA GLY A 18 7.60 -10.21 28.53
C GLY A 18 8.28 -9.20 27.61
N ALA A 19 8.01 -9.21 26.30
CA ALA A 19 8.49 -8.15 25.41
C ALA A 19 7.65 -6.88 25.59
N ARG A 20 8.30 -5.75 25.87
CA ARG A 20 7.63 -4.45 25.86
C ARG A 20 7.58 -3.92 24.45
N SER A 21 6.42 -3.39 24.03
CA SER A 21 6.33 -2.63 22.78
C SER A 21 7.42 -1.55 22.75
N PRO A 22 8.17 -1.41 21.65
CA PRO A 22 9.10 -0.29 21.49
C PRO A 22 8.44 1.08 21.73
N ILE A 23 7.14 1.17 21.44
CA ILE A 23 6.33 2.38 21.60
C ILE A 23 5.82 2.55 23.05
N SER A 24 6.00 1.56 23.93
CA SER A 24 5.43 1.61 25.30
C SER A 24 5.97 2.73 26.18
N SER A 25 7.17 3.22 25.89
CA SER A 25 7.77 4.37 26.58
C SER A 25 7.15 5.70 26.12
N SER A 26 6.76 5.79 24.87
CA SER A 26 6.15 6.99 24.25
C SER A 26 4.65 7.09 24.48
N LEU A 27 3.97 5.97 24.84
CA LEU A 27 2.52 5.95 25.11
C LEU A 27 2.10 6.87 26.28
N GLY A 28 2.98 7.12 27.25
CA GLY A 28 2.73 8.08 28.31
C GLY A 28 2.64 9.52 27.82
N GLU A 29 3.43 9.89 26.84
CA GLU A 29 3.42 11.23 26.24
C GLU A 29 2.30 11.38 25.22
N ILE A 30 1.99 10.33 24.46
CA ILE A 30 0.87 10.30 23.50
C ILE A 30 -0.46 10.60 24.20
N SER A 31 -0.66 10.14 25.43
CA SER A 31 -1.88 10.41 26.18
C SER A 31 -2.13 11.91 26.45
N VAL A 32 -1.09 12.74 26.43
CA VAL A 32 -1.18 14.20 26.57
C VAL A 32 -1.75 14.84 25.31
N TYR A 33 -1.55 14.22 24.15
CA TYR A 33 -1.98 14.74 22.86
C TYR A 33 -3.36 14.23 22.42
N ALA A 34 -3.82 13.11 22.96
CA ALA A 34 -5.08 12.46 22.59
C ALA A 34 -6.36 13.15 23.10
N THR A 35 -6.27 14.33 23.71
CA THR A 35 -7.40 14.95 24.44
C THR A 35 -8.44 15.65 23.56
N ASN A 36 -8.28 15.72 22.23
CA ASN A 36 -9.15 16.54 21.38
C ASN A 36 -9.60 15.91 20.05
N GLY A 37 -9.91 14.64 20.00
CA GLY A 37 -10.82 14.16 18.95
C GLY A 37 -10.24 13.32 17.81
N SER A 38 -8.96 13.36 17.48
CA SER A 38 -8.36 12.39 16.56
C SER A 38 -7.60 11.32 17.31
N SER A 39 -7.80 10.09 16.93
CA SER A 39 -7.00 8.97 17.44
C SER A 39 -5.62 9.00 16.81
N PRO A 40 -4.52 9.00 17.61
CA PRO A 40 -3.19 8.80 17.08
C PRO A 40 -3.10 7.40 16.47
N PHE A 41 -2.31 7.26 15.41
CA PHE A 41 -2.06 5.96 14.80
C PHE A 41 -0.56 5.71 14.64
N VAL A 42 -0.19 4.42 14.71
CA VAL A 42 1.19 3.99 14.56
C VAL A 42 1.52 3.88 13.09
N ILE A 43 2.66 4.43 12.69
CA ILE A 43 3.22 4.28 11.34
C ILE A 43 4.54 3.52 11.45
N LYS A 44 4.80 2.64 10.49
CA LYS A 44 6.10 1.99 10.35
C LYS A 44 6.99 2.91 9.51
N SER A 45 7.99 3.52 10.14
CA SER A 45 8.87 4.49 9.49
C SER A 45 10.03 3.85 8.73
N ALA A 46 10.46 2.65 9.16
CA ALA A 46 11.49 1.84 8.52
C ALA A 46 11.36 0.37 8.99
N PRO A 47 12.10 -0.60 8.42
CA PRO A 47 12.20 -1.92 8.99
C PRO A 47 12.63 -1.83 10.46
N PHE A 48 11.79 -2.34 11.39
CA PHE A 48 11.99 -2.31 12.85
C PHE A 48 11.94 -0.92 13.51
N SER A 49 11.50 0.12 12.81
CA SER A 49 11.27 1.45 13.36
C SER A 49 9.82 1.86 13.21
N TYR A 50 9.25 2.41 14.27
CA TYR A 50 7.87 2.85 14.34
C TYR A 50 7.79 4.31 14.75
N ALA A 51 6.73 4.97 14.33
CA ALA A 51 6.42 6.33 14.72
C ALA A 51 4.94 6.44 15.03
N VAL A 52 4.53 7.48 15.72
CA VAL A 52 3.14 7.76 16.04
C VAL A 52 2.72 9.05 15.38
N SER A 53 1.76 8.99 14.49
CA SER A 53 1.16 10.18 13.89
C SER A 53 0.01 10.71 14.75
N ILE A 54 -0.01 12.03 14.94
CA ILE A 54 -1.07 12.78 15.63
C ILE A 54 -1.64 13.78 14.60
N PRO A 55 -2.62 13.35 13.77
CA PRO A 55 -3.05 14.09 12.58
C PRO A 55 -3.51 15.51 12.85
N ASP A 56 -4.29 15.71 13.92
CA ASP A 56 -4.86 17.04 14.26
C ASP A 56 -3.80 18.09 14.60
N ARG A 57 -2.59 17.65 14.88
CA ARG A 57 -1.47 18.55 15.18
C ARG A 57 -0.41 18.55 14.09
N GLY A 58 -0.52 17.66 13.11
CA GLY A 58 0.51 17.48 12.09
C GLY A 58 1.85 17.04 12.69
N ILE A 59 1.82 16.30 13.82
CA ILE A 59 3.01 15.86 14.54
C ILE A 59 3.20 14.37 14.31
N ILE A 60 4.46 13.97 14.07
CA ILE A 60 4.89 12.58 14.03
C ILE A 60 6.01 12.41 15.05
N LEU A 61 5.81 11.51 16.01
CA LEU A 61 6.77 11.23 17.07
C LEU A 61 7.51 9.92 16.79
N SER A 62 8.83 9.92 17.00
CA SER A 62 9.66 8.70 16.98
C SER A 62 9.34 7.79 18.17
N GLU A 63 9.98 6.61 18.21
CA GLU A 63 9.89 5.70 19.37
C GLU A 63 10.40 6.32 20.66
N GLU A 64 11.33 7.26 20.55
CA GLU A 64 11.90 8.02 21.67
C GLU A 64 11.04 9.23 22.07
N GLY A 65 9.96 9.51 21.34
CA GLY A 65 9.06 10.65 21.57
C GLY A 65 9.55 11.96 20.95
N GLU A 66 10.57 11.92 20.09
CA GLU A 66 11.06 13.10 19.39
C GLU A 66 10.11 13.47 18.22
N ASP A 67 9.87 14.76 18.00
CA ASP A 67 9.12 15.25 16.85
C ASP A 67 9.97 15.13 15.58
N ILE A 68 9.60 14.15 14.76
CA ILE A 68 10.24 13.84 13.48
C ILE A 68 9.37 14.23 12.28
N SER A 69 8.38 15.10 12.48
CA SER A 69 7.44 15.54 11.44
C SER A 69 8.16 16.11 10.21
N SER A 70 9.30 16.76 10.42
CA SER A 70 10.13 17.28 9.32
C SER A 70 10.70 16.21 8.41
N ASP A 71 10.95 15.02 8.96
CA ASP A 71 11.54 13.88 8.21
C ASP A 71 10.49 13.21 7.33
N PHE A 72 9.22 13.44 7.65
CA PHE A 72 8.04 13.02 6.88
C PHE A 72 7.42 14.17 6.08
N SER A 73 8.03 15.35 6.06
CA SER A 73 7.58 16.40 5.17
C SER A 73 7.78 15.93 3.73
N ILE A 74 6.68 15.76 3.01
CA ILE A 74 6.71 15.45 1.58
C ILE A 74 7.45 16.59 0.91
N PRO A 75 8.60 16.35 0.26
CA PRO A 75 9.27 17.40 -0.48
C PRO A 75 8.30 18.00 -1.49
N ALA A 76 8.27 19.33 -1.60
CA ALA A 76 7.37 20.04 -2.51
C ALA A 76 7.51 19.62 -4.00
N GLU A 77 8.53 18.85 -4.34
CA GLU A 77 8.75 18.28 -5.66
C GLU A 77 7.83 17.08 -6.01
N TYR A 78 7.09 16.51 -5.03
CA TYR A 78 6.12 15.44 -5.28
C TYR A 78 4.78 15.93 -5.82
N SER A 79 4.65 17.21 -6.12
CA SER A 79 3.38 17.82 -6.56
C SER A 79 3.00 17.53 -8.03
N SER A 80 3.75 16.72 -8.76
CA SER A 80 3.46 16.47 -10.17
C SER A 80 3.14 15.00 -10.44
N THR A 81 2.02 14.54 -10.07
CA THR A 81 1.18 13.45 -10.58
C THR A 81 0.65 12.45 -9.56
N PRO A 82 1.41 11.92 -8.55
CA PRO A 82 0.80 10.96 -7.62
C PRO A 82 -0.22 11.62 -6.67
N ASN A 83 -0.14 12.93 -6.51
CA ASN A 83 -0.98 13.72 -5.62
C ASN A 83 -2.14 14.43 -6.32
N SER A 84 -2.62 13.93 -7.46
CA SER A 84 -3.86 14.43 -8.02
C SER A 84 -4.99 14.24 -7.00
N PRO A 85 -5.77 15.31 -6.68
CA PRO A 85 -6.95 15.18 -5.83
C PRO A 85 -7.91 14.08 -6.32
N ASP A 86 -7.88 13.77 -7.61
CA ASP A 86 -8.69 12.73 -8.22
C ASP A 86 -8.28 11.32 -7.77
N TRP A 87 -6.96 11.04 -7.59
CA TRP A 87 -6.51 9.78 -7.03
C TRP A 87 -6.80 9.67 -5.54
N TYR A 88 -6.70 10.76 -4.77
CA TYR A 88 -7.07 10.72 -3.35
C TYR A 88 -8.54 10.36 -3.12
N ALA A 89 -9.42 10.71 -4.04
CA ALA A 89 -10.83 10.35 -3.95
C ALA A 89 -11.11 8.84 -4.10
N VAL A 90 -10.14 8.08 -4.63
CA VAL A 90 -10.21 6.61 -4.74
C VAL A 90 -9.95 5.95 -3.39
N PHE A 91 -9.12 6.57 -2.55
CA PHE A 91 -8.74 6.04 -1.25
C PHE A 91 -9.75 6.39 -0.17
N ILE A 92 -9.86 5.51 0.80
CA ILE A 92 -10.64 5.75 2.02
C ILE A 92 -9.64 6.01 3.13
N ASP A 93 -9.35 7.26 3.37
CA ASP A 93 -8.48 7.70 4.46
C ASP A 93 -9.30 7.81 5.76
N GLY A 94 -9.18 6.78 6.57
CA GLY A 94 -9.91 6.66 7.82
C GLY A 94 -11.37 6.22 7.63
N PHE A 95 -11.95 5.69 8.71
CA PHE A 95 -13.37 5.35 8.76
C PHE A 95 -14.11 6.57 9.31
N SER A 96 -15.02 7.12 8.54
CA SER A 96 -15.95 8.11 9.11
C SER A 96 -16.81 7.41 10.18
N SER A 97 -17.38 8.18 11.12
CA SER A 97 -18.34 7.68 12.10
C SER A 97 -19.55 6.97 11.47
N ASP A 98 -19.73 7.14 10.17
CA ASP A 98 -20.84 6.58 9.39
C ASP A 98 -20.64 5.13 8.97
N TYR A 99 -19.41 4.60 9.11
CA TYR A 99 -19.08 3.23 8.75
C TYR A 99 -18.31 2.52 9.85
N THR A 100 -18.53 1.21 9.96
CA THR A 100 -17.75 0.29 10.78
C THR A 100 -17.12 -0.78 9.90
N MET A 101 -15.87 -1.14 10.19
CA MET A 101 -15.21 -2.26 9.53
C MET A 101 -15.84 -3.56 10.04
N SER A 102 -16.51 -4.28 9.15
CA SER A 102 -17.16 -5.56 9.50
C SER A 102 -16.28 -6.77 9.23
N THR A 103 -15.31 -6.63 8.33
CA THR A 103 -14.40 -7.68 7.91
C THR A 103 -13.09 -7.02 7.48
N PHE A 104 -11.98 -7.56 7.95
CA PHE A 104 -10.64 -7.23 7.46
C PHE A 104 -9.84 -8.51 7.37
N LYS A 105 -9.10 -8.69 6.28
CA LYS A 105 -8.21 -9.82 6.09
C LYS A 105 -6.99 -9.43 5.27
N ASN A 106 -5.82 -9.82 5.75
CA ASN A 106 -4.57 -9.75 5.00
C ASN A 106 -4.22 -11.12 4.40
N ALA A 107 -3.54 -11.09 3.27
CA ALA A 107 -2.95 -12.27 2.64
C ALA A 107 -1.63 -12.67 3.30
N VAL A 108 -0.95 -11.71 3.91
CA VAL A 108 0.40 -11.84 4.48
C VAL A 108 0.46 -11.25 5.87
N ASP A 109 1.38 -11.75 6.68
CA ASP A 109 1.56 -11.29 8.07
C ASP A 109 2.30 -9.95 8.14
N GLU A 110 3.20 -9.69 7.19
CA GLU A 110 3.96 -8.44 7.07
C GLU A 110 3.49 -7.63 5.87
N PHE A 111 3.09 -6.39 6.11
CA PHE A 111 2.83 -5.43 5.05
C PHE A 111 4.14 -4.89 4.50
N ILE A 112 4.28 -4.93 3.17
CA ILE A 112 5.47 -4.44 2.47
C ILE A 112 5.07 -3.33 1.52
N CYS A 113 5.69 -2.16 1.70
CA CYS A 113 5.44 -1.02 0.83
C CYS A 113 6.76 -0.37 0.41
N PHE A 114 7.30 -0.81 -0.74
CA PHE A 114 8.30 -0.04 -1.46
C PHE A 114 7.59 1.09 -2.20
N SER A 115 8.17 2.29 -2.16
CA SER A 115 7.61 3.42 -2.88
C SER A 115 8.30 3.65 -4.22
N GLU A 116 7.58 4.27 -5.14
CA GLU A 116 8.13 4.73 -6.41
C GLU A 116 9.22 5.78 -6.21
N SER A 117 9.15 6.55 -5.13
CA SER A 117 10.17 7.50 -4.72
C SER A 117 11.49 6.85 -4.35
N GLU A 118 11.43 5.76 -3.58
CA GLU A 118 12.63 4.97 -3.27
C GLU A 118 13.18 4.30 -4.53
N ALA A 119 12.31 3.78 -5.40
CA ALA A 119 12.71 3.21 -6.68
C ALA A 119 13.42 4.25 -7.56
N LYS A 120 12.85 5.45 -7.65
CA LYS A 120 13.45 6.60 -8.32
C LYS A 120 14.85 6.94 -7.76
N SER A 121 14.96 7.01 -6.44
CA SER A 121 16.23 7.33 -5.77
C SER A 121 17.31 6.29 -6.04
N ARG A 122 16.95 5.00 -6.06
CA ARG A 122 17.90 3.89 -6.23
C ARG A 122 18.25 3.60 -7.68
N THR A 123 17.30 3.77 -8.60
CA THR A 123 17.43 3.27 -9.97
C THR A 123 17.35 4.35 -11.04
N GLY A 124 16.93 5.57 -10.69
CA GLY A 124 16.61 6.63 -11.63
C GLY A 124 15.31 6.35 -12.44
N LYS A 125 14.51 5.38 -12.02
CA LYS A 125 13.29 4.96 -12.73
C LYS A 125 12.07 5.06 -11.83
N TYR A 126 10.93 5.34 -12.44
CA TYR A 126 9.64 5.54 -11.78
C TYR A 126 8.54 4.81 -12.56
N GLY A 127 7.86 3.83 -11.95
CA GLY A 127 6.82 3.06 -12.62
C GLY A 127 5.97 2.25 -11.64
N CYS A 128 4.68 2.58 -11.55
CA CYS A 128 3.75 2.02 -10.57
C CYS A 128 3.61 0.49 -10.66
N ALA A 129 3.49 -0.06 -11.86
CA ALA A 129 3.33 -1.51 -12.04
C ALA A 129 4.60 -2.29 -11.64
N VAL A 130 5.78 -1.72 -11.88
CA VAL A 130 7.05 -2.33 -11.46
C VAL A 130 7.18 -2.28 -9.94
N THR A 131 6.79 -1.18 -9.33
CA THR A 131 6.76 -1.02 -7.86
C THR A 131 5.74 -1.98 -7.23
N ALA A 132 4.55 -2.13 -7.82
CA ALA A 132 3.55 -3.10 -7.35
C ALA A 132 4.06 -4.55 -7.42
N MET A 133 4.74 -4.93 -8.51
CA MET A 133 5.40 -6.25 -8.60
C MET A 133 6.51 -6.41 -7.55
N LEU A 134 7.30 -5.36 -7.31
CA LEU A 134 8.33 -5.39 -6.28
C LEU A 134 7.74 -5.59 -4.89
N ASN A 135 6.60 -4.96 -4.57
CA ASN A 135 5.90 -5.14 -3.30
C ASN A 135 5.42 -6.59 -3.10
N CYS A 136 5.09 -7.30 -4.19
CA CYS A 136 4.76 -8.72 -4.12
C CYS A 136 6.00 -9.63 -3.98
N ALA A 137 7.18 -9.21 -4.43
CA ALA A 137 8.36 -10.06 -4.59
C ALA A 137 8.83 -10.75 -3.29
N PRO A 138 8.93 -10.07 -2.13
CA PRO A 138 9.38 -10.71 -0.89
C PRO A 138 8.49 -11.86 -0.41
N HIS A 139 7.19 -11.82 -0.75
CA HIS A 139 6.27 -12.89 -0.38
C HIS A 139 6.55 -14.18 -1.16
N TYR A 140 6.98 -14.08 -2.41
CA TYR A 140 7.19 -15.25 -3.30
C TYR A 140 8.64 -15.69 -3.39
N VAL A 141 9.61 -14.79 -3.20
CA VAL A 141 11.04 -15.04 -3.39
C VAL A 141 11.75 -15.11 -2.05
N ASN A 142 12.04 -16.30 -1.57
CA ASN A 142 12.68 -16.51 -0.26
C ASN A 142 14.09 -15.89 -0.18
N SER A 143 14.78 -15.74 -1.31
CA SER A 143 16.13 -15.15 -1.42
C SER A 143 16.08 -13.64 -1.70
N PHE A 144 14.95 -12.97 -1.50
CA PHE A 144 14.81 -11.54 -1.78
C PHE A 144 15.85 -10.72 -1.03
N ASN A 145 16.58 -9.88 -1.77
CA ASN A 145 17.69 -9.11 -1.20
C ASN A 145 17.25 -7.71 -0.81
N TRP A 146 16.84 -7.53 0.42
CA TRP A 146 16.39 -6.27 0.99
C TRP A 146 17.40 -5.12 0.84
N ASN A 147 18.69 -5.41 0.80
CA ASN A 147 19.73 -4.39 0.67
C ASN A 147 19.97 -3.97 -0.79
N ASN A 148 19.60 -4.81 -1.75
CA ASN A 148 19.87 -4.59 -3.17
C ASN A 148 18.64 -4.75 -4.08
N TRP A 149 17.46 -4.48 -3.58
CA TRP A 149 16.22 -4.61 -4.35
C TRP A 149 16.14 -3.72 -5.61
N GLY A 150 17.03 -2.74 -5.76
CA GLY A 150 17.15 -1.96 -6.99
C GLY A 150 17.50 -2.81 -8.22
N ALA A 151 18.25 -3.93 -8.03
CA ALA A 151 18.48 -4.91 -9.09
C ALA A 151 17.21 -5.67 -9.46
N ASP A 152 16.40 -6.04 -8.46
CA ASP A 152 15.10 -6.70 -8.64
C ASP A 152 14.13 -5.78 -9.39
N TYR A 153 14.07 -4.50 -9.02
CA TYR A 153 13.28 -3.49 -9.72
C TYR A 153 13.67 -3.38 -11.19
N ASN A 154 14.98 -3.32 -11.49
CA ASN A 154 15.46 -3.26 -12.88
C ASN A 154 15.15 -4.54 -13.66
N SER A 155 15.21 -5.69 -13.02
CA SER A 155 14.82 -6.97 -13.62
C SER A 155 13.33 -6.98 -13.98
N LEU A 156 12.45 -6.61 -13.03
CA LEU A 156 11.01 -6.50 -13.23
C LEU A 156 10.66 -5.48 -14.32
N TRP A 157 11.34 -4.32 -14.36
CA TRP A 157 11.20 -3.32 -15.42
C TRP A 157 11.45 -3.91 -16.81
N SER A 158 12.53 -4.67 -16.93
CA SER A 158 12.91 -5.28 -18.21
C SER A 158 11.95 -6.41 -18.63
N LEU A 159 11.60 -7.30 -17.69
CA LEU A 159 10.71 -8.43 -17.94
C LEU A 159 9.29 -7.99 -18.30
N SER A 160 8.81 -6.90 -17.72
CA SER A 160 7.46 -6.37 -17.99
C SER A 160 7.36 -5.56 -19.28
N ASN A 161 8.45 -5.45 -20.03
CA ASN A 161 8.49 -4.60 -21.23
C ASN A 161 8.01 -3.16 -20.92
N THR A 162 8.36 -2.66 -19.76
CA THR A 162 8.05 -1.27 -19.37
C THR A 162 8.77 -0.33 -20.33
N THR A 163 7.98 0.48 -21.03
CA THR A 163 8.50 1.46 -21.99
C THR A 163 8.70 2.80 -21.31
N VAL A 164 9.67 3.57 -21.81
CA VAL A 164 9.87 4.95 -21.37
C VAL A 164 8.71 5.79 -21.90
N ASP A 165 7.95 6.37 -21.00
CA ASP A 165 6.92 7.35 -21.33
C ASP A 165 7.57 8.72 -21.54
N HIS A 166 8.32 9.19 -20.55
CA HIS A 166 9.11 10.42 -20.64
C HIS A 166 10.30 10.40 -19.70
N THR A 167 11.18 11.39 -19.83
CA THR A 167 12.30 11.61 -18.92
C THR A 167 12.26 13.07 -18.44
N SER A 168 12.35 13.27 -17.11
CA SER A 168 12.38 14.59 -16.50
C SER A 168 13.34 14.60 -15.33
N GLY A 169 14.18 15.63 -15.24
CA GLY A 169 15.16 15.78 -14.14
C GLY A 169 16.14 14.61 -14.00
N GLY A 170 16.44 13.89 -15.08
CA GLY A 170 17.29 12.69 -15.05
C GLY A 170 16.56 11.41 -14.60
N ILE A 171 15.25 11.47 -14.37
CA ILE A 171 14.40 10.35 -13.98
C ILE A 171 13.65 9.82 -15.20
N THR A 172 13.64 8.51 -15.35
CA THR A 172 12.91 7.82 -16.41
C THR A 172 11.55 7.35 -15.88
N TYR A 173 10.47 7.90 -16.41
CA TYR A 173 9.09 7.49 -16.12
C TYR A 173 8.69 6.41 -17.11
N GLY A 174 8.04 5.36 -16.61
CA GLY A 174 7.71 4.20 -17.41
C GLY A 174 6.25 3.82 -17.39
N SER A 175 5.78 3.33 -18.54
CA SER A 175 4.46 2.75 -18.69
C SER A 175 4.57 1.26 -18.96
N THR A 176 3.83 0.46 -18.20
CA THR A 176 3.81 -1.01 -18.31
C THR A 176 2.45 -1.46 -18.85
N PRO A 177 2.40 -2.23 -19.95
CA PRO A 177 1.14 -2.83 -20.39
C PRO A 177 0.59 -3.80 -19.34
N ASN A 178 -0.67 -3.66 -18.96
CA ASN A 178 -1.28 -4.47 -17.89
C ASN A 178 -1.13 -5.98 -18.11
N ASN A 179 -1.24 -6.45 -19.36
CA ASN A 179 -1.08 -7.87 -19.72
C ASN A 179 0.36 -8.39 -19.62
N LYS A 180 1.34 -7.54 -19.35
CA LYS A 180 2.74 -7.91 -19.14
C LYS A 180 3.09 -8.11 -17.66
N ILE A 181 2.26 -7.62 -16.75
CA ILE A 181 2.51 -7.71 -15.30
C ILE A 181 2.61 -9.18 -14.85
N GLY A 182 1.59 -9.97 -15.14
CA GLY A 182 1.55 -11.39 -14.71
C GLY A 182 2.72 -12.23 -15.26
N PRO A 183 2.96 -12.24 -16.59
CA PRO A 183 4.09 -12.97 -17.17
C PRO A 183 5.45 -12.52 -16.64
N ALA A 184 5.64 -11.20 -16.46
CA ALA A 184 6.90 -10.65 -15.98
C ALA A 184 7.19 -11.10 -14.54
N PHE A 185 6.18 -11.01 -13.66
CA PHE A 185 6.35 -11.42 -12.28
C PHE A 185 6.60 -12.93 -12.15
N ALA A 186 5.87 -13.77 -12.91
CA ALA A 186 6.12 -15.21 -12.94
C ALA A 186 7.55 -15.54 -13.41
N SER A 187 8.03 -14.89 -14.48
CA SER A 187 9.40 -15.08 -14.98
C SER A 187 10.46 -14.59 -13.98
N TYR A 188 10.19 -13.49 -13.29
CA TYR A 188 11.06 -13.00 -12.24
C TYR A 188 11.18 -14.01 -11.08
N CYS A 189 10.05 -14.54 -10.62
CA CYS A 189 10.02 -15.54 -9.55
C CYS A 189 10.73 -16.83 -9.98
N GLU A 190 10.52 -17.30 -11.22
CA GLU A 190 11.20 -18.48 -11.77
C GLU A 190 12.71 -18.28 -11.82
N GLY A 191 13.18 -17.12 -12.27
CA GLY A 191 14.60 -16.76 -12.24
C GLY A 191 15.22 -16.73 -10.84
N ASN A 192 14.39 -16.58 -9.80
CA ASN A 192 14.74 -16.63 -8.38
C ASN A 192 14.41 -17.98 -7.70
N GLY A 193 14.13 -19.02 -8.49
CA GLY A 193 13.94 -20.39 -7.99
C GLY A 193 12.56 -20.69 -7.43
N THR A 194 11.56 -19.83 -7.69
CA THR A 194 10.18 -20.04 -7.23
C THR A 194 9.23 -20.06 -8.42
N THR A 195 8.43 -21.11 -8.54
CA THR A 195 7.38 -21.18 -9.57
C THR A 195 6.14 -20.47 -9.07
N VAL A 196 5.73 -19.43 -9.79
CA VAL A 196 4.51 -18.67 -9.53
C VAL A 196 3.62 -18.73 -10.76
N ARG A 197 2.35 -19.05 -10.55
CA ARG A 197 1.31 -18.98 -11.56
C ARG A 197 0.60 -17.64 -11.45
N TYR A 198 -0.04 -17.21 -12.54
CA TYR A 198 -0.83 -15.99 -12.53
C TYR A 198 -2.14 -16.17 -13.30
N SER A 199 -3.12 -15.37 -12.95
CA SER A 199 -4.36 -15.19 -13.71
C SER A 199 -4.66 -13.71 -13.87
N ASN A 200 -5.18 -13.34 -15.03
CA ASN A 200 -5.52 -11.97 -15.38
C ASN A 200 -7.02 -11.82 -15.53
N SER A 201 -7.56 -10.67 -15.18
CA SER A 201 -8.96 -10.31 -15.39
C SER A 201 -9.08 -8.85 -15.83
N MET A 202 -9.79 -8.60 -16.93
CA MET A 202 -10.26 -7.26 -17.30
C MET A 202 -11.57 -7.01 -16.53
N ASN A 203 -11.70 -5.83 -15.95
CA ASN A 203 -12.85 -5.44 -15.14
C ASN A 203 -13.22 -6.53 -14.11
N PRO A 204 -12.27 -6.94 -13.25
CA PRO A 204 -12.49 -7.99 -12.27
C PRO A 204 -13.61 -7.62 -11.33
N PHE A 205 -14.32 -8.63 -10.82
CA PHE A 205 -15.18 -8.46 -9.64
C PHE A 205 -14.33 -8.45 -8.37
N TRP A 206 -14.82 -7.86 -7.32
CA TRP A 206 -14.15 -7.82 -6.03
C TRP A 206 -13.75 -9.20 -5.50
N ASP A 207 -14.57 -10.22 -5.75
CA ASP A 207 -14.30 -11.62 -5.38
C ASP A 207 -13.02 -12.19 -6.02
N PHE A 208 -12.55 -11.63 -7.14
CA PHE A 208 -11.28 -12.02 -7.75
C PHE A 208 -10.12 -11.75 -6.78
N PHE A 209 -10.09 -10.58 -6.17
CA PHE A 209 -9.07 -10.19 -5.19
C PHE A 209 -9.32 -10.86 -3.84
N LYS A 210 -10.57 -10.85 -3.37
CA LYS A 210 -10.96 -11.50 -2.12
C LYS A 210 -10.50 -12.96 -2.09
N SER A 211 -10.83 -13.75 -3.12
CA SER A 211 -10.46 -15.15 -3.17
C SER A 211 -8.94 -15.38 -3.23
N THR A 212 -8.19 -14.43 -3.78
CA THR A 212 -6.72 -14.46 -3.80
C THR A 212 -6.17 -14.25 -2.40
N VAL A 213 -6.61 -13.20 -1.72
CA VAL A 213 -6.26 -12.92 -0.32
C VAL A 213 -6.67 -14.08 0.61
N ASP A 214 -7.85 -14.68 0.38
CA ASP A 214 -8.35 -15.81 1.19
C ASP A 214 -7.45 -17.04 1.12
N ARG A 215 -6.69 -17.21 0.04
CA ARG A 215 -5.69 -18.26 -0.10
C ARG A 215 -4.32 -17.91 0.48
N GLY A 216 -4.12 -16.68 0.95
CA GLY A 216 -2.82 -16.18 1.39
C GLY A 216 -1.91 -15.78 0.22
N ASP A 217 -2.50 -15.47 -0.93
CA ASP A 217 -1.78 -15.02 -2.14
C ASP A 217 -1.95 -13.51 -2.35
N LEU A 218 -0.99 -12.91 -3.06
CA LEU A 218 -1.03 -11.50 -3.44
C LEU A 218 -1.57 -11.30 -4.85
N SER A 219 -2.00 -10.08 -5.13
CA SER A 219 -2.46 -9.68 -6.44
C SER A 219 -2.06 -8.22 -6.73
N ILE A 220 -2.27 -7.79 -7.98
CA ILE A 220 -2.10 -6.39 -8.38
C ILE A 220 -3.42 -5.89 -8.93
N PHE A 221 -3.87 -4.77 -8.41
CA PHE A 221 -5.01 -4.00 -8.90
C PHE A 221 -4.52 -2.82 -9.71
N CYS A 222 -4.91 -2.75 -10.97
CA CYS A 222 -4.69 -1.60 -11.82
C CYS A 222 -6.02 -0.90 -12.07
N ALA A 223 -6.02 0.41 -11.96
CA ALA A 223 -7.19 1.24 -12.24
C ALA A 223 -6.80 2.43 -13.11
N GLY A 224 -7.74 2.88 -13.93
CA GLY A 224 -7.64 4.12 -14.69
C GLY A 224 -8.70 5.10 -14.23
N ILE A 225 -8.34 6.38 -14.18
CA ILE A 225 -9.26 7.51 -13.99
C ILE A 225 -8.97 8.58 -15.04
N ASN A 226 -9.93 9.46 -15.29
CA ASN A 226 -9.69 10.63 -16.13
C ASN A 226 -9.30 11.83 -15.26
N ILE A 227 -8.14 12.41 -15.56
CA ILE A 227 -7.64 13.65 -14.98
C ILE A 227 -7.48 14.66 -16.11
N ASP A 228 -8.16 15.79 -16.00
CA ASP A 228 -8.13 16.87 -17.02
C ASP A 228 -8.37 16.40 -18.46
N GLY A 229 -9.23 15.38 -18.60
CA GLY A 229 -9.59 14.81 -19.90
C GLY A 229 -8.61 13.78 -20.48
N ALA A 230 -7.52 13.48 -19.79
CA ALA A 230 -6.59 12.41 -20.11
C ALA A 230 -6.78 11.22 -19.16
N ARG A 231 -6.60 9.99 -19.68
CA ARG A 231 -6.59 8.80 -18.85
C ARG A 231 -5.25 8.73 -18.10
N ASP A 232 -5.32 8.68 -16.79
CA ASP A 232 -4.20 8.33 -15.92
C ASP A 232 -4.42 6.95 -15.31
N GLY A 233 -3.37 6.14 -15.22
CA GLY A 233 -3.42 4.76 -14.75
C GLY A 233 -2.48 4.51 -13.60
N HIS A 234 -2.94 3.76 -12.59
CA HIS A 234 -2.13 3.38 -11.45
C HIS A 234 -2.25 1.90 -11.13
N ALA A 235 -1.14 1.28 -10.69
CA ALA A 235 -1.08 -0.12 -10.30
C ALA A 235 -0.60 -0.22 -8.84
N MET A 236 -1.31 -1.03 -8.05
CA MET A 236 -1.11 -1.19 -6.62
C MET A 236 -1.04 -2.67 -6.25
N ALA A 237 -0.14 -3.05 -5.35
CA ALA A 237 -0.11 -4.41 -4.82
C ALA A 237 -1.23 -4.58 -3.79
N VAL A 238 -2.06 -5.61 -3.97
CA VAL A 238 -3.17 -5.93 -3.06
C VAL A 238 -2.67 -6.94 -2.04
N GLU A 239 -2.69 -6.55 -0.79
CA GLU A 239 -2.25 -7.36 0.34
C GLU A 239 -3.41 -7.78 1.26
N GLY A 240 -4.57 -7.16 1.09
CA GLY A 240 -5.75 -7.47 1.89
C GLY A 240 -7.03 -6.90 1.32
N TYR A 241 -8.09 -7.07 2.08
CA TYR A 241 -9.40 -6.46 1.79
C TYR A 241 -10.16 -6.13 3.06
N SER A 242 -11.13 -5.22 2.94
CA SER A 242 -12.10 -5.00 4.01
C SER A 242 -13.51 -4.74 3.46
N ILE A 243 -14.50 -4.91 4.33
CA ILE A 243 -15.89 -4.54 4.07
C ILE A 243 -16.31 -3.55 5.15
N LEU A 244 -16.69 -2.36 4.72
CA LEU A 244 -17.24 -1.33 5.59
C LEU A 244 -18.75 -1.38 5.52
N ARG A 245 -19.40 -1.44 6.68
CA ARG A 245 -20.87 -1.41 6.81
C ARG A 245 -21.30 -0.07 7.37
N PRO A 246 -22.42 0.48 6.89
CA PRO A 246 -22.98 1.69 7.49
C PRO A 246 -23.28 1.48 8.99
N SER A 247 -22.83 2.39 9.84
CA SER A 247 -23.04 2.33 11.30
C SER A 247 -24.53 2.41 11.65
N SER A 248 -25.34 3.06 10.80
CA SER A 248 -26.80 3.14 10.94
C SER A 248 -27.51 1.82 10.66
N GLY A 249 -26.82 0.84 10.09
CA GLY A 249 -27.42 -0.41 9.59
C GLY A 249 -28.23 -0.26 8.30
N ALA A 250 -28.35 0.96 7.77
CA ALA A 250 -29.05 1.27 6.51
C ALA A 250 -28.05 1.85 5.50
N GLY A 251 -28.08 1.36 4.26
CA GLY A 251 -27.18 1.78 3.19
C GLY A 251 -26.38 0.61 2.61
N GLU A 252 -25.54 0.92 1.64
CA GLU A 252 -24.72 -0.06 0.96
C GLU A 252 -23.36 -0.25 1.65
N ASN A 253 -22.84 -1.47 1.61
CA ASN A 253 -21.49 -1.76 2.05
C ASN A 253 -20.47 -1.14 1.07
N ILE A 254 -19.35 -0.67 1.60
CA ILE A 254 -18.20 -0.31 0.78
C ILE A 254 -17.24 -1.49 0.79
N TYR A 255 -16.90 -1.98 -0.38
CA TYR A 255 -15.92 -3.03 -0.58
C TYR A 255 -14.56 -2.40 -0.89
N THR A 256 -13.56 -2.74 -0.10
CA THR A 256 -12.23 -2.15 -0.24
C THR A 256 -11.17 -3.19 -0.47
N LEU A 257 -10.08 -2.77 -1.12
CA LEU A 257 -8.83 -3.52 -1.15
C LEU A 257 -7.82 -2.78 -0.27
N PHE A 258 -7.08 -3.52 0.54
CA PHE A 258 -5.94 -2.98 1.26
C PHE A 258 -4.70 -3.15 0.38
N VAL A 259 -4.06 -2.05 0.02
CA VAL A 259 -3.02 -2.03 -1.00
C VAL A 259 -1.76 -1.32 -0.51
N ALA A 260 -0.59 -1.77 -1.00
CA ALA A 260 0.59 -0.94 -1.08
C ALA A 260 0.40 -0.01 -2.29
N ASP A 261 0.19 1.28 -2.01
CA ASP A 261 -0.19 2.26 -3.03
C ASP A 261 0.95 2.62 -3.99
N GLY A 262 2.19 2.26 -3.65
CA GLY A 262 3.38 2.56 -4.43
C GLY A 262 3.90 3.98 -4.21
N TRP A 263 3.23 4.80 -3.41
CA TRP A 263 3.69 6.15 -3.12
C TRP A 263 4.43 6.21 -1.80
N ASP A 264 3.82 5.76 -0.71
CA ASP A 264 4.48 5.75 0.59
C ASP A 264 3.86 4.82 1.64
N GLN A 265 2.65 4.27 1.40
CA GLN A 265 1.92 3.59 2.48
C GLN A 265 0.91 2.54 2.01
N GLY A 266 0.36 1.82 3.00
CA GLY A 266 -0.83 1.01 2.84
C GLY A 266 -2.09 1.85 2.91
N ARG A 267 -3.02 1.62 1.98
CA ARG A 267 -4.30 2.33 1.91
C ARG A 267 -5.45 1.41 1.57
N PHE A 268 -6.65 1.82 1.96
CA PHE A 268 -7.88 1.20 1.51
C PHE A 268 -8.37 1.88 0.24
N VAL A 269 -8.46 1.11 -0.84
CA VAL A 269 -9.03 1.55 -2.11
C VAL A 269 -10.50 1.19 -2.16
N ASN A 270 -11.38 2.13 -2.50
CA ASN A 270 -12.77 1.83 -2.83
C ASN A 270 -12.81 1.07 -4.16
N PHE A 271 -13.12 -0.23 -4.10
CA PHE A 271 -13.11 -1.09 -5.27
C PHE A 271 -14.17 -0.70 -6.32
N TYR A 272 -15.32 -0.24 -5.92
CA TYR A 272 -16.42 0.18 -6.80
C TYR A 272 -16.49 1.70 -6.99
N TYR A 273 -15.34 2.38 -6.97
CA TYR A 273 -15.31 3.80 -7.21
C TYR A 273 -15.85 4.14 -8.61
N THR A 274 -16.86 4.99 -8.66
CA THR A 274 -17.69 5.21 -9.87
C THR A 274 -16.97 5.95 -11.00
N ARG A 275 -15.82 6.55 -10.73
CA ARG A 275 -15.03 7.29 -11.74
C ARG A 275 -13.90 6.46 -12.37
N TYR A 276 -13.79 5.16 -12.05
CA TYR A 276 -12.89 4.30 -12.81
C TYR A 276 -13.32 4.24 -14.28
N THR A 277 -12.37 4.47 -15.18
CA THR A 277 -12.58 4.31 -16.61
C THR A 277 -12.41 2.85 -17.03
N ASP A 278 -11.51 2.16 -16.36
CA ASP A 278 -11.19 0.76 -16.56
C ASP A 278 -10.49 0.21 -15.30
N THR A 279 -10.59 -1.10 -15.12
CA THR A 279 -9.85 -1.82 -14.07
C THR A 279 -9.23 -3.10 -14.65
N TYR A 280 -8.14 -3.54 -14.02
CA TYR A 280 -7.47 -4.78 -14.38
C TYR A 280 -6.92 -5.45 -13.13
N GLY A 281 -7.01 -6.77 -13.07
CA GLY A 281 -6.51 -7.56 -11.96
C GLY A 281 -5.49 -8.59 -12.42
N VAL A 282 -4.43 -8.78 -11.62
CA VAL A 282 -3.48 -9.87 -11.77
C VAL A 282 -3.37 -10.57 -10.43
N ALA A 283 -3.77 -11.84 -10.35
CA ALA A 283 -3.64 -12.66 -9.15
C ALA A 283 -2.49 -13.64 -9.32
N PHE A 284 -1.74 -13.85 -8.25
CA PHE A 284 -0.62 -14.78 -8.19
C PHE A 284 -0.97 -15.99 -7.33
N SER A 285 -0.28 -17.11 -7.56
CA SER A 285 -0.35 -18.30 -6.69
C SER A 285 0.91 -19.14 -6.83
N ARG A 286 1.30 -19.79 -5.75
CA ARG A 286 2.35 -20.82 -5.75
C ARG A 286 1.87 -22.15 -6.32
#